data_f82838c912a90a7a877e214b806e126a
#
_entry.id   f82838c912a90a7a877e214b806e126a
#
_cell.length_a   1.000
_cell.length_b   1.000
_cell.length_c   1.000
_cell.angle_alpha   90.00
_cell.angle_beta   90.00
_cell.angle_gamma   90.00
#
_symmetry.space_group_name_H-M   'P 1'
#
loop_
_entity.id
_entity.type
_entity.pdbx_description
1 polymer ?
#
loop_
_entity_poly.entity_id
_entity_poly.type
_entity_poly.pdbx_seq_one_letter_code
_entity_poly.pdbx_strand_id
1 'polypeptide(L)'
;GVAGVDLIPAVSAHEADRWMARATATLASLRPGGYDYAYPTKILASLAQGTPVIYAGPGQAAHDVVEAGLGVACSLDVDEIAEAMVAFASGSAPWVGAEAVRAWVRKHRSVEASSCSAAMVVRSAL
;
A
#
# COMPACT_ATOMS: atom_id res chain seq x y z
N GLY A 1 -16.92 -22.01 -3.45
CA GLY A 1 -16.29 -20.71 -3.41
C GLY A 1 -17.13 -19.61 -4.03
N VAL A 2 -16.65 -18.40 -3.96
CA VAL A 2 -17.29 -17.22 -4.57
C VAL A 2 -16.76 -17.07 -5.99
N ALA A 3 -17.65 -16.86 -6.97
CA ALA A 3 -17.25 -16.65 -8.36
C ALA A 3 -16.36 -15.40 -8.47
N GLY A 4 -15.26 -15.52 -9.22
CA GLY A 4 -14.29 -14.43 -9.39
C GLY A 4 -13.31 -14.24 -8.24
N VAL A 5 -13.31 -15.14 -7.25
CA VAL A 5 -12.35 -15.13 -6.14
C VAL A 5 -11.58 -16.45 -6.10
N ASP A 6 -10.25 -16.34 -6.23
CA ASP A 6 -9.35 -17.48 -6.13
C ASP A 6 -8.57 -17.43 -4.82
N LEU A 7 -8.60 -18.52 -4.06
CA LEU A 7 -7.81 -18.67 -2.85
C LEU A 7 -6.50 -19.40 -3.21
N ILE A 8 -5.38 -18.69 -3.08
CA ILE A 8 -4.09 -19.21 -3.47
C ILE A 8 -3.28 -19.53 -2.21
N PRO A 9 -2.65 -20.71 -2.13
CA PRO A 9 -1.77 -21.05 -1.02
C PRO A 9 -0.59 -20.08 -0.90
N ALA A 10 0.13 -20.12 0.22
CA ALA A 10 1.33 -19.31 0.41
C ALA A 10 2.33 -19.56 -0.73
N VAL A 11 2.85 -18.48 -1.29
CA VAL A 11 3.83 -18.48 -2.37
C VAL A 11 5.14 -17.82 -1.90
N SER A 12 6.20 -17.95 -2.68
CA SER A 12 7.46 -17.25 -2.40
C SER A 12 7.27 -15.73 -2.51
N ALA A 13 8.15 -14.97 -1.85
CA ALA A 13 8.14 -13.51 -1.97
C ALA A 13 8.27 -13.04 -3.42
N HIS A 14 9.15 -13.68 -4.19
CA HIS A 14 9.34 -13.38 -5.60
C HIS A 14 8.06 -13.60 -6.44
N GLU A 15 7.34 -14.67 -6.16
CA GLU A 15 6.08 -14.96 -6.83
C GLU A 15 4.99 -13.95 -6.42
N ALA A 16 4.92 -13.60 -5.14
CA ALA A 16 4.01 -12.56 -4.65
C ALA A 16 4.28 -11.21 -5.34
N ASP A 17 5.53 -10.82 -5.50
CA ASP A 17 5.92 -9.61 -6.20
C ASP A 17 5.45 -9.62 -7.66
N ARG A 18 5.56 -10.76 -8.34
CA ARG A 18 5.06 -10.92 -9.70
C ARG A 18 3.53 -10.78 -9.80
N TRP A 19 2.81 -11.31 -8.82
CA TRP A 19 1.36 -11.13 -8.75
C TRP A 19 0.99 -9.66 -8.53
N MET A 20 1.65 -9.00 -7.60
CA MET A 20 1.44 -7.57 -7.33
C MET A 20 1.73 -6.71 -8.57
N ALA A 21 2.83 -7.00 -9.27
CA ALA A 21 3.21 -6.26 -10.49
C ALA A 21 2.16 -6.34 -11.61
N ARG A 22 1.36 -7.40 -11.63
CA ARG A 22 0.32 -7.63 -12.64
C ARG A 22 -1.08 -7.19 -12.20
N ALA A 23 -1.25 -6.88 -10.92
CA ALA A 23 -2.54 -6.48 -10.38
C ALA A 23 -2.91 -5.06 -10.80
N THR A 24 -4.19 -4.79 -11.00
CA THR A 24 -4.72 -3.45 -11.21
C THR A 24 -4.60 -2.61 -9.94
N ALA A 25 -4.81 -3.22 -8.78
CA ALA A 25 -4.60 -2.67 -7.45
C ALA A 25 -4.44 -3.80 -6.45
N THR A 26 -3.88 -3.53 -5.30
CA THR A 26 -3.83 -4.46 -4.19
C THR A 26 -4.66 -3.95 -3.02
N LEU A 27 -5.19 -4.85 -2.21
CA LEU A 27 -5.97 -4.52 -1.02
C LEU A 27 -5.19 -4.90 0.22
N ALA A 28 -5.01 -3.95 1.12
CA ALA A 28 -4.46 -4.19 2.45
C ALA A 28 -5.40 -3.60 3.50
N SER A 29 -5.53 -4.28 4.62
CA SER A 29 -6.37 -3.82 5.71
C SER A 29 -5.68 -3.98 7.06
N LEU A 30 -6.05 -3.11 8.00
CA LEU A 30 -5.56 -3.16 9.37
C LEU A 30 -6.71 -2.81 10.30
N ARG A 31 -7.01 -3.68 11.25
CA ARG A 31 -8.04 -3.41 12.26
C ARG A 31 -7.61 -2.27 13.18
N PRO A 32 -8.53 -1.36 13.52
CA PRO A 32 -8.27 -0.38 14.57
C PRO A 32 -8.05 -1.05 15.95
N GLY A 33 -7.29 -0.38 16.80
CA GLY A 33 -7.09 -0.81 18.17
C GLY A 33 -5.80 -1.61 18.41
N GLY A 34 -4.79 -0.96 18.99
CA GLY A 34 -3.54 -1.57 19.39
C GLY A 34 -2.44 -1.65 18.35
N TYR A 35 -2.78 -1.53 17.06
CA TYR A 35 -1.83 -1.61 15.95
C TYR A 35 -1.81 -0.35 15.08
N ASP A 36 -2.33 0.77 15.58
CA ASP A 36 -2.49 2.00 14.79
C ASP A 36 -1.15 2.61 14.38
N TYR A 37 -0.07 2.26 15.08
CA TYR A 37 1.30 2.63 14.76
C TYR A 37 1.96 1.71 13.70
N ALA A 38 1.36 0.56 13.41
CA ALA A 38 1.92 -0.38 12.46
C ALA A 38 1.75 0.11 11.02
N TYR A 39 2.80 -0.07 10.22
CA TYR A 39 2.75 0.22 8.79
C TYR A 39 2.72 -1.09 8.02
N PRO A 40 1.62 -1.40 7.29
CA PRO A 40 1.53 -2.67 6.58
C PRO A 40 2.57 -2.79 5.47
N THR A 41 3.46 -3.77 5.59
CA THR A 41 4.53 -3.98 4.61
C THR A 41 4.02 -4.37 3.22
N LYS A 42 2.83 -4.92 3.12
CA LYS A 42 2.16 -5.26 1.85
C LYS A 42 1.91 -4.03 0.99
N ILE A 43 1.64 -2.88 1.62
CA ILE A 43 1.51 -1.60 0.90
C ILE A 43 2.83 -1.28 0.20
N LEU A 44 3.94 -1.34 0.92
CA LEU A 44 5.25 -1.01 0.37
C LEU A 44 5.67 -1.98 -0.73
N ALA A 45 5.39 -3.26 -0.56
CA ALA A 45 5.66 -4.28 -1.56
C ALA A 45 4.90 -4.02 -2.87
N SER A 46 3.62 -3.66 -2.77
CA SER A 46 2.79 -3.32 -3.93
C SER A 46 3.29 -2.07 -4.65
N LEU A 47 3.54 -1.00 -3.92
CA LEU A 47 4.01 0.27 -4.48
C LEU A 47 5.40 0.14 -5.12
N ALA A 48 6.26 -0.70 -4.57
CA ALA A 48 7.57 -1.00 -5.15
C ALA A 48 7.44 -1.67 -6.53
N GLN A 49 6.37 -2.41 -6.77
CA GLN A 49 6.05 -2.99 -8.07
C GLN A 49 5.33 -2.00 -9.02
N GLY A 50 5.05 -0.78 -8.56
CA GLY A 50 4.33 0.21 -9.34
C GLY A 50 2.81 0.03 -9.34
N THR A 51 2.27 -0.72 -8.39
CA THR A 51 0.84 -1.04 -8.29
C THR A 51 0.20 -0.22 -7.19
N PRO A 52 -0.92 0.47 -7.47
CA PRO A 52 -1.62 1.26 -6.46
C PRO A 52 -2.29 0.38 -5.42
N VAL A 53 -2.60 0.97 -4.27
CA VAL A 53 -3.21 0.25 -3.15
C VAL A 53 -4.60 0.77 -2.83
N ILE A 54 -5.45 -0.15 -2.37
CA ILE A 54 -6.66 0.15 -1.61
C ILE A 54 -6.30 -0.17 -0.16
N TYR A 55 -6.29 0.84 0.70
CA TYR A 55 -5.96 0.63 2.10
C TYR A 55 -7.19 0.89 2.98
N ALA A 56 -7.62 -0.13 3.70
CA ALA A 56 -8.74 -0.06 4.64
C ALA A 56 -8.21 -0.16 6.07
N GLY A 57 -8.07 0.97 6.74
CA GLY A 57 -7.55 0.99 8.11
C GLY A 57 -7.06 2.36 8.56
N PRO A 58 -6.64 2.43 9.83
CA PRO A 58 -6.15 3.66 10.44
C PRO A 58 -4.66 3.89 10.21
N GLY A 59 -4.15 5.01 10.72
CA GLY A 59 -2.74 5.27 10.92
C GLY A 59 -2.06 6.02 9.79
N GLN A 60 -0.74 6.06 9.86
CA GLN A 60 0.10 6.80 8.91
C GLN A 60 -0.05 6.31 7.48
N ALA A 61 -0.31 5.02 7.28
CA ALA A 61 -0.49 4.46 5.95
C ALA A 61 -1.69 5.09 5.23
N ALA A 62 -2.81 5.31 5.93
CA ALA A 62 -3.98 5.97 5.34
C ALA A 62 -3.64 7.40 4.90
N HIS A 63 -2.91 8.14 5.74
CA HIS A 63 -2.46 9.48 5.44
C HIS A 63 -1.55 9.51 4.21
N ASP A 64 -0.54 8.65 4.17
CA ASP A 64 0.40 8.58 3.04
C ASP A 64 -0.30 8.23 1.72
N VAL A 65 -1.24 7.29 1.76
CA VAL A 65 -1.99 6.88 0.56
C VAL A 65 -2.76 8.06 -0.03
N VAL A 66 -3.41 8.87 0.80
CA VAL A 66 -4.17 10.04 0.36
C VAL A 66 -3.25 11.17 -0.09
N GLU A 67 -2.31 11.58 0.76
CA GLU A 67 -1.46 12.74 0.52
C GLU A 67 -0.52 12.56 -0.67
N ALA A 68 0.01 11.38 -0.85
CA ALA A 68 0.93 11.10 -1.95
C ALA A 68 0.25 10.53 -3.21
N GLY A 69 -1.07 10.31 -3.17
CA GLY A 69 -1.81 9.76 -4.32
C GLY A 69 -1.42 8.33 -4.66
N LEU A 70 -1.15 7.50 -3.65
CA LEU A 70 -0.67 6.13 -3.85
C LEU A 70 -1.81 5.13 -4.14
N GLY A 71 -3.03 5.58 -4.07
CA GLY A 71 -4.23 4.78 -4.24
C GLY A 71 -5.42 5.37 -3.49
N VAL A 72 -6.26 4.52 -2.93
CA VAL A 72 -7.46 4.92 -2.20
C VAL A 72 -7.38 4.43 -0.76
N ALA A 73 -7.62 5.31 0.21
CA ALA A 73 -7.79 4.95 1.61
C ALA A 73 -9.28 5.00 1.98
N CYS A 74 -9.74 4.00 2.69
CA CYS A 74 -11.13 3.89 3.15
C CYS A 74 -11.20 3.28 4.55
N SER A 75 -12.40 3.25 5.12
CA SER A 75 -12.66 2.53 6.36
C SER A 75 -12.77 1.02 6.11
N LEU A 76 -12.94 0.23 7.17
CA LEU A 76 -13.20 -1.21 7.05
C LEU A 76 -14.65 -1.54 6.66
N ASP A 77 -15.36 -0.58 6.12
CA ASP A 77 -16.71 -0.77 5.59
C ASP A 77 -16.67 -1.51 4.25
N VAL A 78 -17.48 -2.56 4.12
CA VAL A 78 -17.50 -3.40 2.92
C VAL A 78 -17.90 -2.61 1.67
N ASP A 79 -18.84 -1.69 1.80
CA ASP A 79 -19.32 -0.90 0.66
C ASP A 79 -18.26 0.09 0.17
N GLU A 80 -17.54 0.73 1.09
CA GLU A 80 -16.42 1.61 0.72
C GLU A 80 -15.29 0.85 0.02
N ILE A 81 -14.95 -0.34 0.52
CA ILE A 81 -13.93 -1.18 -0.10
C ILE A 81 -14.38 -1.60 -1.50
N ALA A 82 -15.63 -2.03 -1.64
CA ALA A 82 -16.20 -2.43 -2.93
C ALA A 82 -16.20 -1.27 -3.93
N GLU A 83 -16.59 -0.07 -3.51
CA GLU A 83 -16.54 1.13 -4.36
C GLU A 83 -15.11 1.42 -4.85
N ALA A 84 -14.12 1.31 -3.98
CA ALA A 84 -12.71 1.48 -4.35
C ALA A 84 -12.26 0.43 -5.37
N MET A 85 -12.64 -0.83 -5.18
CA MET A 85 -12.35 -1.92 -6.12
C MET A 85 -12.97 -1.66 -7.50
N VAL A 86 -14.22 -1.24 -7.54
CA VAL A 86 -14.92 -0.90 -8.78
C VAL A 86 -14.24 0.30 -9.47
N ALA A 87 -13.84 1.31 -8.72
CA ALA A 87 -13.16 2.47 -9.27
C ALA A 87 -11.83 2.10 -9.95
N PHE A 88 -11.04 1.22 -9.36
CA PHE A 88 -9.83 0.72 -10.00
C PHE A 88 -10.13 -0.16 -11.22
N ALA A 89 -11.11 -1.04 -11.12
CA ALA A 89 -11.50 -1.92 -12.22
C ALA A 89 -12.00 -1.14 -13.44
N SER A 90 -12.70 -0.02 -13.23
CA SER A 90 -13.22 0.84 -14.29
C SER A 90 -12.21 1.90 -14.77
N GLY A 91 -11.07 2.02 -14.13
CA GLY A 91 -10.07 3.03 -14.46
C GLY A 91 -10.36 4.45 -13.95
N SER A 92 -11.36 4.60 -13.07
CA SER A 92 -11.76 5.92 -12.53
C SER A 92 -11.10 6.27 -11.19
N ALA A 93 -10.39 5.33 -10.55
CA ALA A 93 -9.73 5.58 -9.27
C ALA A 93 -8.59 6.60 -9.41
N PRO A 94 -8.50 7.60 -8.51
CA PRO A 94 -7.41 8.57 -8.56
C PRO A 94 -6.12 7.98 -7.99
N TRP A 95 -5.02 8.11 -8.74
CA TRP A 95 -3.68 7.80 -8.25
C TRP A 95 -2.62 8.38 -9.21
N VAL A 96 -1.39 8.52 -8.73
CA VAL A 96 -0.34 9.26 -9.45
C VAL A 96 0.38 8.47 -10.55
N GLY A 97 0.11 7.16 -10.67
CA GLY A 97 0.72 6.31 -11.69
C GLY A 97 1.90 5.47 -11.18
N ALA A 98 2.25 4.45 -11.95
CA ALA A 98 3.22 3.41 -11.55
C ALA A 98 4.60 3.99 -11.21
N GLU A 99 5.14 4.85 -12.04
CA GLU A 99 6.48 5.40 -11.83
C GLU A 99 6.55 6.30 -10.60
N ALA A 100 5.51 7.11 -10.37
CA ALA A 100 5.45 8.00 -9.21
C ALA A 100 5.34 7.23 -7.89
N VAL A 101 4.58 6.13 -7.84
CA VAL A 101 4.48 5.32 -6.63
C VAL A 101 5.80 4.59 -6.33
N ARG A 102 6.50 4.08 -7.34
CA ARG A 102 7.84 3.51 -7.18
C ARG A 102 8.82 4.55 -6.63
N ALA A 103 8.82 5.74 -7.21
CA ALA A 103 9.69 6.83 -6.78
C ALA A 103 9.41 7.24 -5.32
N TRP A 104 8.14 7.26 -4.92
CA TRP A 104 7.76 7.56 -3.54
C TRP A 104 8.35 6.55 -2.56
N VAL A 105 8.26 5.25 -2.86
CA VAL A 105 8.84 4.20 -2.00
C VAL A 105 10.36 4.37 -1.88
N ARG A 106 11.06 4.57 -3.00
CA ARG A 106 12.51 4.79 -2.99
C ARG A 106 12.91 6.00 -2.12
N LYS A 107 12.14 7.07 -2.20
CA LYS A 107 12.44 8.31 -1.49
C LYS A 107 12.12 8.24 0.01
N HIS A 108 11.02 7.61 0.39
CA HIS A 108 10.46 7.71 1.74
C HIS A 108 10.58 6.43 2.57
N ARG A 109 10.64 5.26 1.94
CA ARG A 109 10.52 3.97 2.62
C ARG A 109 11.58 2.95 2.22
N SER A 110 12.61 3.33 1.46
CA SER A 110 13.73 2.44 1.16
C SER A 110 14.63 2.28 2.38
N VAL A 111 15.49 1.27 2.34
CA VAL A 111 16.50 1.06 3.39
C VAL A 111 17.42 2.28 3.50
N GLU A 112 17.85 2.85 2.37
CA GLU A 112 18.67 4.05 2.34
C GLU A 112 17.97 5.25 2.97
N ALA A 113 16.70 5.48 2.64
CA ALA A 113 15.92 6.58 3.21
C ALA A 113 15.75 6.41 4.72
N SER A 114 15.45 5.21 5.19
CA SER A 114 15.31 4.91 6.61
C SER A 114 16.63 5.10 7.37
N SER A 115 17.73 4.64 6.80
CA SER A 115 19.07 4.79 7.38
C SER A 115 19.49 6.25 7.46
N CYS A 116 19.22 7.04 6.43
CA CYS A 116 19.49 8.46 6.40
C CYS A 116 18.69 9.21 7.47
N SER A 117 17.41 8.94 7.61
CA SER A 117 16.54 9.52 8.62
C SER A 117 17.01 9.18 10.04
N ALA A 118 17.38 7.94 10.29
CA ALA A 118 17.92 7.50 11.58
C ALA A 118 19.23 8.21 11.91
N ALA A 119 20.13 8.35 10.95
CA ALA A 119 21.39 9.06 11.13
C ALA A 119 21.18 10.54 11.47
N MET A 120 20.21 11.19 10.85
CA MET A 120 19.85 12.60 11.15
C MET A 120 19.31 12.74 12.58
N VAL A 121 18.45 11.84 13.02
CA VAL A 121 17.92 11.84 14.40
C VAL A 121 19.04 11.67 15.42
N VAL A 122 19.96 10.73 15.20
CA VAL A 122 21.11 10.50 16.08
C VAL A 122 22.00 11.75 16.15
N ARG A 123 22.29 12.38 15.02
CA ARG A 123 23.09 13.62 14.99
C ARG A 123 22.44 14.75 15.77
N SER A 124 21.14 14.93 15.67
CA SER A 124 20.42 15.99 16.38
C SER A 124 20.34 15.76 17.89
N ALA A 125 20.47 14.49 18.35
CA ALA A 125 20.47 14.13 19.77
C ALA A 125 21.85 14.26 20.45
N LEU A 126 22.92 14.34 19.69
CA LEU A 126 24.29 14.53 20.18
C LEU A 126 24.63 16.03 20.31
#